data_0c921b36d8fb78e192d4e02d7dffd1da
#
_entry.id   0c921b36d8fb78e192d4e02d7dffd1da
#
_cell.length_a   1.000
_cell.length_b   1.000
_cell.length_c   1.000
_cell.angle_alpha   90.00
_cell.angle_beta   90.00
_cell.angle_gamma   90.00
#
_symmetry.space_group_name_H-M   'P 1'
#
loop_
_entity.id
_entity.type
_entity.pdbx_description
1 polymer ?
#
loop_
_entity_poly.entity_id
_entity_poly.type
_entity_poly.pdbx_seq_one_letter_code
_entity_poly.pdbx_strand_id
1 'polypeptide(L)'
;EIRDLLAEHGMVVCHIVPAQFRYPSLLASSNEKVRRDSVRYIMDNVDNALLLGAPSVHVCAGFSLFDEPVERGWECLRRSITEILEYMAGTDLRLYIEPAHRFESNQILTLDDGLRMVREIGDPQLGILLDTGHMHVNGEDLAEGVAKLGPLLGHVDLDDNDGSADSHLAPGAGS
;
A
#
# COMPACT_ATOMS: atom_id res chain seq x y z
N GLU A 1 16.69 0.39 -20.56
CA GLU A 1 16.67 -1.09 -20.74
C GLU A 1 15.29 -1.68 -20.46
N ILE A 2 14.74 -1.68 -19.19
CA ILE A 2 13.39 -2.24 -18.91
C ILE A 2 12.33 -1.48 -19.71
N ARG A 3 12.33 -0.16 -19.67
CA ARG A 3 11.37 0.67 -20.40
C ARG A 3 11.40 0.37 -21.92
N ASP A 4 12.57 0.17 -22.49
CA ASP A 4 12.72 -0.07 -23.91
C ASP A 4 12.18 -1.47 -24.29
N LEU A 5 12.42 -2.48 -23.44
CA LEU A 5 11.82 -3.81 -23.58
C LEU A 5 10.29 -3.78 -23.49
N LEU A 6 9.73 -3.04 -22.53
CA LEU A 6 8.28 -2.89 -22.40
C LEU A 6 7.70 -2.28 -23.69
N ALA A 7 8.33 -1.22 -24.21
CA ALA A 7 7.89 -0.56 -25.43
C ALA A 7 8.00 -1.50 -26.65
N GLU A 8 9.08 -2.28 -26.77
CA GLU A 8 9.28 -3.26 -27.85
C GLU A 8 8.18 -4.32 -27.87
N HIS A 9 7.69 -4.73 -26.69
CA HIS A 9 6.65 -5.76 -26.56
C HIS A 9 5.22 -5.19 -26.40
N GLY A 10 5.04 -3.86 -26.54
CA GLY A 10 3.74 -3.22 -26.39
C GLY A 10 3.13 -3.37 -24.98
N MET A 11 3.99 -3.51 -23.96
CA MET A 11 3.58 -3.66 -22.57
C MET A 11 3.55 -2.31 -21.83
N VAL A 12 2.64 -2.19 -20.90
CA VAL A 12 2.55 -1.03 -19.99
C VAL A 12 2.72 -1.47 -18.53
N VAL A 13 3.26 -0.60 -17.70
CA VAL A 13 3.28 -0.81 -16.24
C VAL A 13 2.00 -0.25 -15.67
N CYS A 14 1.18 -1.10 -15.09
CA CYS A 14 -0.10 -0.69 -14.50
C CYS A 14 0.05 -0.15 -13.06
N HIS A 15 1.09 -0.57 -12.33
CA HIS A 15 1.31 -0.23 -10.94
C HIS A 15 2.75 -0.55 -10.51
N ILE A 16 3.28 0.12 -9.49
CA ILE A 16 4.55 -0.22 -8.84
C ILE A 16 4.27 -0.76 -7.44
N VAL A 17 4.80 -1.96 -7.20
CA VAL A 17 4.71 -2.68 -5.92
C VAL A 17 6.08 -2.66 -5.24
N PRO A 18 6.35 -1.74 -4.29
CA PRO A 18 7.59 -1.76 -3.51
C PRO A 18 7.59 -2.94 -2.52
N ALA A 19 8.70 -3.63 -2.39
CA ALA A 19 8.84 -4.71 -1.41
C ALA A 19 8.95 -4.15 0.01
N GLN A 20 7.85 -4.13 0.76
CA GLN A 20 7.72 -3.46 2.07
C GLN A 20 7.57 -4.40 3.27
N PHE A 21 7.65 -5.71 3.07
CA PHE A 21 7.41 -6.71 4.13
C PHE A 21 8.64 -7.04 4.96
N ARG A 22 9.76 -6.34 4.75
CA ARG A 22 11.02 -6.61 5.43
C ARG A 22 11.75 -5.32 5.75
N TYR A 23 12.58 -5.36 6.82
CA TYR A 23 13.55 -4.30 7.07
C TYR A 23 14.38 -4.04 5.78
N PRO A 24 14.61 -2.79 5.39
CA PRO A 24 14.39 -1.57 6.19
C PRO A 24 13.03 -0.88 5.99
N SER A 25 12.09 -1.47 5.28
CA SER A 25 10.88 -0.77 4.86
C SER A 25 9.78 -0.81 5.93
N LEU A 26 9.92 0.02 6.96
CA LEU A 26 8.97 0.17 8.07
C LEU A 26 8.56 1.63 8.21
N LEU A 27 7.53 2.04 7.46
CA LEU A 27 7.00 3.42 7.46
C LEU A 27 6.42 3.84 8.82
N ALA A 28 5.92 2.87 9.60
CA ALA A 28 5.36 3.08 10.94
C ALA A 28 6.42 3.07 12.07
N SER A 29 7.70 2.96 11.74
CA SER A 29 8.75 2.86 12.75
C SER A 29 8.95 4.16 13.53
N SER A 30 9.00 4.06 14.86
CA SER A 30 9.40 5.16 15.74
C SER A 30 10.91 5.42 15.73
N ASN A 31 11.71 4.48 15.22
CA ASN A 31 13.12 4.72 14.94
C ASN A 31 13.24 5.61 13.69
N GLU A 32 13.58 6.86 13.90
CA GLU A 32 13.60 7.88 12.85
C GLU A 32 14.52 7.53 11.67
N LYS A 33 15.64 6.84 11.93
CA LYS A 33 16.53 6.41 10.84
C LYS A 33 15.83 5.36 9.96
N VAL A 34 15.21 4.35 10.57
CA VAL A 34 14.47 3.29 9.86
C VAL A 34 13.32 3.91 9.07
N ARG A 35 12.54 4.79 9.69
CA ARG A 35 11.43 5.48 9.05
C ARG A 35 11.89 6.26 7.82
N ARG A 36 12.94 7.09 7.95
CA ARG A 36 13.46 7.89 6.84
C ARG A 36 14.04 7.05 5.71
N ASP A 37 14.76 5.97 6.04
CA ASP A 37 15.27 5.04 5.03
C ASP A 37 14.10 4.39 4.27
N SER A 38 13.00 4.06 4.97
CA SER A 38 11.78 3.52 4.37
C SER A 38 11.07 4.54 3.47
N VAL A 39 10.93 5.79 3.91
CA VAL A 39 10.38 6.88 3.09
C VAL A 39 11.20 7.08 1.82
N ARG A 40 12.53 7.13 1.93
CA ARG A 40 13.42 7.25 0.76
C ARG A 40 13.25 6.09 -0.21
N TYR A 41 13.14 4.86 0.30
CA TYR A 41 12.90 3.69 -0.54
C TYR A 41 11.60 3.81 -1.35
N ILE A 42 10.53 4.35 -0.77
CA ILE A 42 9.29 4.59 -1.51
C ILE A 42 9.48 5.74 -2.52
N MET A 43 10.18 6.82 -2.16
CA MET A 43 10.49 7.91 -3.11
C MET A 43 11.30 7.41 -4.32
N ASP A 44 12.26 6.50 -4.12
CA ASP A 44 12.99 5.86 -5.22
C ASP A 44 12.05 5.05 -6.13
N ASN A 45 10.99 4.45 -5.57
CA ASN A 45 9.96 3.75 -6.36
C ASN A 45 8.98 4.71 -7.04
N VAL A 46 8.73 5.88 -6.49
CA VAL A 46 8.03 6.98 -7.19
C VAL A 46 8.81 7.40 -8.43
N ASP A 47 10.13 7.56 -8.34
CA ASP A 47 10.98 7.88 -9.49
C ASP A 47 10.95 6.75 -10.55
N ASN A 48 10.95 5.50 -10.11
CA ASN A 48 10.79 4.34 -10.99
C ASN A 48 9.43 4.36 -11.70
N ALA A 49 8.35 4.71 -10.99
CA ALA A 49 7.01 4.84 -11.57
C ALA A 49 6.99 5.91 -12.67
N LEU A 50 7.55 7.08 -12.41
CA LEU A 50 7.67 8.15 -13.40
C LEU A 50 8.49 7.72 -14.60
N LEU A 51 9.63 7.05 -14.39
CA LEU A 51 10.51 6.56 -15.45
C LEU A 51 9.82 5.53 -16.35
N LEU A 52 9.02 4.64 -15.76
CA LEU A 52 8.35 3.54 -16.44
C LEU A 52 6.96 3.91 -16.98
N GLY A 53 6.43 5.08 -16.62
CA GLY A 53 5.09 5.53 -17.01
C GLY A 53 3.98 4.81 -16.25
N ALA A 54 4.27 4.27 -15.05
CA ALA A 54 3.25 3.70 -14.19
C ALA A 54 2.37 4.81 -13.60
N PRO A 55 1.05 4.61 -13.46
CA PRO A 55 0.14 5.63 -12.91
C PRO A 55 0.14 5.71 -11.39
N SER A 56 0.70 4.72 -10.71
CA SER A 56 0.58 4.62 -9.26
C SER A 56 1.67 3.77 -8.60
N VAL A 57 1.83 4.03 -7.30
CA VAL A 57 2.67 3.27 -6.36
C VAL A 57 1.82 2.94 -5.15
N HIS A 58 2.02 1.80 -4.49
CA HIS A 58 1.37 1.54 -3.23
C HIS A 58 2.32 1.55 -2.02
N VAL A 59 1.74 1.64 -0.85
CA VAL A 59 2.43 1.52 0.43
C VAL A 59 1.63 0.63 1.38
N CYS A 60 2.34 -0.32 2.00
CA CYS A 60 1.86 -1.06 3.17
C CYS A 60 2.36 -0.38 4.44
N ALA A 61 1.55 -0.42 5.49
CA ALA A 61 1.92 0.17 6.77
C ALA A 61 3.12 -0.51 7.44
N GLY A 62 3.24 -1.84 7.27
CA GLY A 62 4.22 -2.65 7.95
C GLY A 62 4.00 -2.66 9.47
N PHE A 63 5.08 -2.86 10.22
CA PHE A 63 5.03 -2.96 11.67
C PHE A 63 5.60 -1.72 12.36
N SER A 64 4.91 -1.26 13.41
CA SER A 64 5.52 -0.47 14.48
C SER A 64 6.11 -1.38 15.55
N LEU A 65 6.87 -0.82 16.50
CA LEU A 65 7.44 -1.60 17.60
C LEU A 65 6.31 -2.11 18.52
N PHE A 66 6.39 -3.39 18.90
CA PHE A 66 5.36 -4.04 19.72
C PHE A 66 5.37 -3.62 21.19
N ASP A 67 6.43 -2.98 21.67
CA ASP A 67 6.58 -2.44 23.02
C ASP A 67 6.20 -0.96 23.14
N GLU A 68 5.69 -0.38 22.06
CA GLU A 68 5.20 1.00 22.00
C GLU A 68 3.68 1.06 21.79
N PRO A 69 3.02 2.16 22.20
CA PRO A 69 1.61 2.38 21.87
C PRO A 69 1.37 2.39 20.35
N VAL A 70 0.29 1.76 19.89
CA VAL A 70 -0.10 1.67 18.48
C VAL A 70 -0.23 3.05 17.84
N GLU A 71 -0.72 4.03 18.61
CA GLU A 71 -0.90 5.42 18.16
C GLU A 71 0.42 6.09 17.76
N ARG A 72 1.53 5.67 18.36
CA ARG A 72 2.86 6.18 17.98
C ARG A 72 3.26 5.70 16.60
N GLY A 73 3.03 4.43 16.30
CA GLY A 73 3.23 3.86 14.97
C GLY A 73 2.32 4.52 13.92
N TRP A 74 1.05 4.74 14.28
CA TRP A 74 0.09 5.45 13.44
C TRP A 74 0.56 6.85 13.07
N GLU A 75 1.03 7.63 14.03
CA GLU A 75 1.55 8.98 13.77
C GLU A 75 2.83 8.96 12.92
N CYS A 76 3.75 8.00 13.15
CA CYS A 76 4.92 7.82 12.31
C CYS A 76 4.54 7.48 10.87
N LEU A 77 3.58 6.58 10.68
CA LEU A 77 3.06 6.19 9.37
C LEU A 77 2.43 7.39 8.66
N ARG A 78 1.56 8.14 9.35
CA ARG A 78 0.91 9.34 8.81
C ARG A 78 1.94 10.35 8.31
N ARG A 79 3.00 10.63 9.10
CA ARG A 79 4.12 11.50 8.71
C ARG A 79 4.85 10.96 7.48
N SER A 80 5.13 9.65 7.46
CA SER A 80 5.82 9.01 6.34
C SER A 80 5.04 9.14 5.03
N ILE A 81 3.73 8.88 5.06
CA ILE A 81 2.86 9.02 3.88
C ILE A 81 2.79 10.47 3.44
N THR A 82 2.68 11.42 4.38
CA THR A 82 2.68 12.85 4.05
C THR A 82 3.97 13.28 3.36
N GLU A 83 5.15 12.87 3.86
CA GLU A 83 6.43 13.17 3.23
C GLU A 83 6.54 12.59 1.80
N ILE A 84 5.99 11.40 1.56
CA ILE A 84 5.95 10.79 0.22
C ILE A 84 5.03 11.57 -0.71
N LEU A 85 3.84 11.97 -0.25
CA LEU A 85 2.89 12.79 -1.03
C LEU A 85 3.46 14.17 -1.37
N GLU A 86 4.15 14.82 -0.43
CA GLU A 86 4.88 16.07 -0.70
C GLU A 86 5.94 15.89 -1.79
N TYR A 87 6.64 14.75 -1.81
CA TYR A 87 7.61 14.43 -2.87
C TYR A 87 6.93 14.21 -4.22
N MET A 88 5.73 13.63 -4.24
CA MET A 88 4.94 13.39 -5.45
C MET A 88 4.24 14.65 -5.97
N ALA A 89 4.23 15.75 -5.21
CA ALA A 89 3.48 16.94 -5.55
C ALA A 89 3.83 17.47 -6.96
N GLY A 90 2.80 17.80 -7.74
CA GLY A 90 2.95 18.26 -9.13
C GLY A 90 3.11 17.16 -10.18
N THR A 91 3.03 15.89 -9.79
CA THR A 91 2.92 14.74 -10.69
C THR A 91 1.47 14.26 -10.78
N ASP A 92 1.14 13.47 -11.81
CA ASP A 92 -0.16 12.79 -11.94
C ASP A 92 -0.21 11.43 -11.24
N LEU A 93 0.87 11.05 -10.53
CA LEU A 93 0.94 9.77 -9.81
C LEU A 93 -0.05 9.71 -8.66
N ARG A 94 -0.54 8.50 -8.41
CA ARG A 94 -1.38 8.18 -7.24
C ARG A 94 -0.58 7.34 -6.26
N LEU A 95 -0.81 7.58 -4.98
CA LEU A 95 -0.32 6.73 -3.89
C LEU A 95 -1.50 5.95 -3.31
N TYR A 96 -1.37 4.64 -3.18
CA TYR A 96 -2.42 3.83 -2.60
C TYR A 96 -1.94 3.18 -1.30
N ILE A 97 -2.74 3.29 -0.24
CA ILE A 97 -2.54 2.51 0.99
C ILE A 97 -3.20 1.15 0.78
N GLU A 98 -2.45 0.12 1.06
CA GLU A 98 -2.95 -1.25 1.10
C GLU A 98 -3.20 -1.67 2.55
N PRO A 99 -4.45 -1.89 2.96
CA PRO A 99 -4.76 -2.59 4.20
C PRO A 99 -4.27 -4.03 4.09
N ALA A 100 -3.39 -4.42 5.01
CA ALA A 100 -2.81 -5.75 5.04
C ALA A 100 -3.51 -6.65 6.08
N HIS A 101 -2.96 -7.79 6.38
CA HIS A 101 -3.44 -8.66 7.45
C HIS A 101 -2.44 -8.70 8.62
N ARG A 102 -2.87 -9.32 9.73
CA ARG A 102 -2.11 -9.38 10.99
C ARG A 102 -0.70 -9.99 10.91
N PHE A 103 -0.38 -10.69 9.84
CA PHE A 103 0.95 -11.28 9.62
C PHE A 103 1.91 -10.31 8.93
N GLU A 104 1.41 -9.22 8.36
CA GLU A 104 2.19 -8.24 7.60
C GLU A 104 2.15 -6.83 8.19
N SER A 105 1.17 -6.55 9.05
CA SER A 105 1.04 -5.24 9.68
C SER A 105 0.47 -5.35 11.10
N ASN A 106 0.71 -4.31 11.89
CA ASN A 106 0.00 -4.04 13.15
C ASN A 106 -0.61 -2.62 13.18
N GLN A 107 -0.75 -1.98 12.01
CA GLN A 107 -1.24 -0.60 11.91
C GLN A 107 -2.53 -0.50 11.07
N ILE A 108 -2.44 -0.73 9.77
CA ILE A 108 -3.60 -0.67 8.87
C ILE A 108 -3.94 -2.12 8.48
N LEU A 109 -4.97 -2.66 9.12
CA LEU A 109 -5.40 -4.06 8.95
C LEU A 109 -6.73 -4.17 8.21
N THR A 110 -7.57 -3.14 8.29
CA THR A 110 -8.91 -3.14 7.71
C THR A 110 -9.09 -2.00 6.73
N LEU A 111 -10.12 -2.11 5.88
CA LEU A 111 -10.51 -0.99 5.02
C LEU A 111 -10.87 0.26 5.82
N ASP A 112 -11.43 0.11 7.01
CA ASP A 112 -11.74 1.24 7.89
C ASP A 112 -10.48 1.94 8.38
N ASP A 113 -9.43 1.21 8.71
CA ASP A 113 -8.13 1.80 9.07
C ASP A 113 -7.55 2.58 7.89
N GLY A 114 -7.55 2.00 6.68
CA GLY A 114 -7.11 2.68 5.47
C GLY A 114 -7.90 3.96 5.19
N LEU A 115 -9.23 3.90 5.26
CA LEU A 115 -10.11 5.06 5.08
C LEU A 115 -9.90 6.13 6.16
N ARG A 116 -9.60 5.73 7.38
CA ARG A 116 -9.24 6.65 8.46
C ARG A 116 -7.96 7.40 8.12
N MET A 117 -6.91 6.71 7.69
CA MET A 117 -5.64 7.32 7.30
C MET A 117 -5.81 8.30 6.14
N VAL A 118 -6.55 7.90 5.08
CA VAL A 118 -6.84 8.76 3.93
C VAL A 118 -7.56 10.04 4.36
N ARG A 119 -8.55 9.94 5.25
CA ARG A 119 -9.29 11.11 5.77
C ARG A 119 -8.43 12.01 6.63
N GLU A 120 -7.57 11.45 7.48
CA GLU A 120 -6.68 12.21 8.37
C GLU A 120 -5.61 12.99 7.58
N ILE A 121 -5.13 12.45 6.46
CA ILE A 121 -4.15 13.11 5.59
C ILE A 121 -4.85 14.11 4.67
N GLY A 122 -5.95 13.73 4.03
CA GLY A 122 -6.79 14.60 3.19
C GLY A 122 -6.16 15.00 1.86
N ASP A 123 -5.16 14.27 1.38
CA ASP A 123 -4.51 14.56 0.10
C ASP A 123 -5.26 13.86 -1.06
N PRO A 124 -5.58 14.59 -2.16
CA PRO A 124 -6.31 14.01 -3.28
C PRO A 124 -5.51 12.97 -4.07
N GLN A 125 -4.19 12.91 -3.96
CA GLN A 125 -3.36 11.87 -4.61
C GLN A 125 -3.40 10.55 -3.83
N LEU A 126 -3.94 10.53 -2.60
CA LEU A 126 -4.02 9.34 -1.75
C LEU A 126 -5.32 8.59 -1.96
N GLY A 127 -5.24 7.27 -2.11
CA GLY A 127 -6.38 6.37 -2.21
C GLY A 127 -6.08 5.01 -1.56
N ILE A 128 -6.89 4.02 -1.87
CA ILE A 128 -6.80 2.66 -1.32
C ILE A 128 -6.54 1.66 -2.45
N LEU A 129 -5.61 0.75 -2.22
CA LEU A 129 -5.50 -0.52 -2.91
C LEU A 129 -6.30 -1.55 -2.11
N LEU A 130 -7.15 -2.31 -2.78
CA LEU A 130 -7.90 -3.41 -2.21
C LEU A 130 -7.27 -4.72 -2.68
N ASP A 131 -6.75 -5.50 -1.74
CA ASP A 131 -6.32 -6.87 -1.98
C ASP A 131 -7.42 -7.84 -1.50
N THR A 132 -7.89 -8.71 -2.41
CA THR A 132 -9.00 -9.61 -2.13
C THR A 132 -8.65 -10.71 -1.15
N GLY A 133 -7.41 -11.19 -1.18
CA GLY A 133 -6.91 -12.18 -0.24
C GLY A 133 -6.76 -11.63 1.16
N HIS A 134 -6.25 -10.41 1.31
CA HIS A 134 -6.16 -9.72 2.60
C HIS A 134 -7.52 -9.52 3.24
N MET A 135 -8.52 -9.07 2.46
CA MET A 135 -9.90 -8.92 2.95
C MET A 135 -10.46 -10.26 3.42
N HIS A 136 -10.25 -11.34 2.67
CA HIS A 136 -10.72 -12.67 3.04
C HIS A 136 -10.08 -13.16 4.36
N VAL A 137 -8.77 -13.02 4.52
CA VAL A 137 -8.05 -13.36 5.77
C VAL A 137 -8.57 -12.55 6.97
N ASN A 138 -8.97 -11.29 6.72
CA ASN A 138 -9.51 -10.40 7.75
C ASN A 138 -11.01 -10.62 8.00
N GLY A 139 -11.70 -11.41 7.18
CA GLY A 139 -13.14 -11.66 7.28
C GLY A 139 -13.99 -10.48 6.85
N GLU A 140 -13.50 -9.61 5.97
CA GLU A 140 -14.22 -8.48 5.42
C GLU A 140 -15.03 -8.90 4.17
N ASP A 141 -16.22 -8.31 3.98
CA ASP A 141 -17.04 -8.56 2.79
C ASP A 141 -16.55 -7.73 1.60
N LEU A 142 -16.19 -8.41 0.50
CA LEU A 142 -15.63 -7.78 -0.71
C LEU A 142 -16.61 -6.80 -1.36
N ALA A 143 -17.88 -7.17 -1.48
CA ALA A 143 -18.86 -6.32 -2.14
C ALA A 143 -19.15 -5.06 -1.32
N GLU A 144 -19.25 -5.20 0.00
CA GLU A 144 -19.38 -4.07 0.92
C GLU A 144 -18.12 -3.19 0.86
N GLY A 145 -16.91 -3.80 0.85
CA GLY A 145 -15.64 -3.11 0.75
C GLY A 145 -15.54 -2.23 -0.49
N VAL A 146 -15.82 -2.78 -1.66
CA VAL A 146 -15.84 -2.03 -2.94
C VAL A 146 -16.83 -0.86 -2.88
N ALA A 147 -18.04 -1.11 -2.38
CA ALA A 147 -19.07 -0.06 -2.25
C ALA A 147 -18.64 1.05 -1.28
N LYS A 148 -17.98 0.69 -0.19
CA LYS A 148 -17.50 1.60 0.86
C LYS A 148 -16.35 2.48 0.38
N LEU A 149 -15.43 1.94 -0.39
CA LEU A 149 -14.29 2.68 -0.94
C LEU A 149 -14.71 3.69 -2.00
N GLY A 150 -15.65 3.33 -2.88
CA GLY A 150 -16.13 4.21 -3.93
C GLY A 150 -14.99 4.84 -4.75
N PRO A 151 -14.92 6.18 -4.84
CA PRO A 151 -13.89 6.85 -5.65
C PRO A 151 -12.46 6.79 -5.05
N LEU A 152 -12.30 6.30 -3.81
CA LEU A 152 -10.99 6.09 -3.20
C LEU A 152 -10.36 4.76 -3.61
N LEU A 153 -11.13 3.83 -4.18
CA LEU A 153 -10.60 2.59 -4.74
C LEU A 153 -9.80 2.89 -6.00
N GLY A 154 -8.48 2.71 -5.92
CA GLY A 154 -7.58 3.04 -7.00
C GLY A 154 -6.97 1.85 -7.72
N HIS A 155 -6.78 0.76 -7.01
CA HIS A 155 -6.23 -0.49 -7.54
C HIS A 155 -6.84 -1.70 -6.83
N VAL A 156 -6.83 -2.85 -7.50
CA VAL A 156 -7.28 -4.12 -6.93
C VAL A 156 -6.24 -5.18 -7.24
N ASP A 157 -5.70 -5.81 -6.22
CA ASP A 157 -4.97 -7.05 -6.34
C ASP A 157 -5.96 -8.21 -6.16
N LEU A 158 -5.97 -9.10 -7.15
CA LEU A 158 -6.97 -10.16 -7.24
C LEU A 158 -6.32 -11.51 -7.06
N ASP A 159 -6.43 -12.06 -5.90
CA ASP A 159 -6.01 -13.39 -5.53
C ASP A 159 -7.05 -14.10 -4.64
N ASP A 160 -6.75 -15.31 -4.20
CA ASP A 160 -7.66 -16.13 -3.42
C ASP A 160 -6.92 -16.90 -2.33
N ASN A 161 -7.64 -17.31 -1.29
CA ASN A 161 -7.15 -18.16 -0.20
C ASN A 161 -8.31 -18.87 0.50
N ASP A 162 -8.03 -19.60 1.57
CA ASP A 162 -9.03 -20.32 2.37
C ASP A 162 -9.43 -19.55 3.66
N GLY A 163 -9.04 -18.28 3.78
CA GLY A 163 -9.26 -17.44 4.96
C GLY A 163 -8.31 -17.73 6.14
N SER A 164 -7.50 -18.77 6.09
CA SER A 164 -6.56 -19.09 7.17
C SER A 164 -5.21 -18.39 7.03
N ALA A 165 -4.76 -18.21 5.81
CA ALA A 165 -3.50 -17.57 5.47
C ALA A 165 -3.58 -16.94 4.06
N ASP A 166 -2.76 -15.96 3.84
CA ASP A 166 -2.59 -15.31 2.54
C ASP A 166 -1.75 -16.24 1.63
N SER A 167 -2.45 -17.03 0.84
CA SER A 167 -1.87 -18.13 0.04
C SER A 167 -1.67 -17.75 -1.43
N HIS A 168 -2.15 -16.59 -1.87
CA HIS A 168 -2.07 -16.09 -3.25
C HIS A 168 -2.49 -17.15 -4.29
N LEU A 169 -3.61 -17.83 -4.05
CA LEU A 169 -4.17 -18.78 -5.00
C LEU A 169 -4.80 -18.02 -6.19
N ALA A 170 -4.93 -18.74 -7.31
CA ALA A 170 -5.68 -18.20 -8.43
C ALA A 170 -7.16 -17.99 -8.03
N PRO A 171 -7.83 -16.92 -8.49
CA PRO A 171 -9.24 -16.67 -8.20
C PRO A 171 -10.12 -17.88 -8.51
N GLY A 172 -10.92 -18.31 -7.52
CA GLY A 172 -11.77 -19.51 -7.57
C GLY A 172 -11.08 -20.79 -7.11
N ALA A 173 -9.83 -20.74 -6.61
CA ALA A 173 -9.11 -21.89 -6.07
C ALA A 173 -9.10 -21.93 -4.52
N GLY A 174 -9.63 -20.89 -3.88
CA GLY A 174 -9.83 -20.80 -2.43
C GLY A 174 -11.22 -21.27 -1.99
N SER A 175 -11.81 -20.61 -0.99
CA SER A 175 -13.13 -20.97 -0.40
C SER A 175 -14.15 -19.83 -0.51
#